data_2a85b4adf2148a23c9bb545c21fb2eca
#
_entry.id   2a85b4adf2148a23c9bb545c21fb2eca
#
_cell.length_a   1.000
_cell.length_b   1.000
_cell.length_c   1.000
_cell.angle_alpha   90.00
_cell.angle_beta   90.00
_cell.angle_gamma   90.00
#
_symmetry.space_group_name_H-M   'P 1'
#
loop_
_entity.id
_entity.type
_entity.pdbx_description
1 polymer ?
#
loop_
_entity_poly.entity_id
_entity_poly.type
_entity_poly.pdbx_seq_one_letter_code
_entity_poly.pdbx_strand_id
1 'polypeptide(L)'
;MANTMTTYAKIVNLNEETFGKVKEIFETEGENSSEVNVVNHFNKLFGTEFNDTDNYMSREWMDENIGSKWIRIEFGDVEYTPEVDLVLETAWNVPTEYIQKVVEVLNELDKNIVAYGTYEDEGYSPVGAFVYGYDYDDIEDYDDVDSDRVWEDDDYMQEMYDGLYELRDSLYESYLEVIEERKLEEE
;
A
#
# COMPACT_ATOMS: atom_id res chain seq x y z
N MET A 1 16.26 -5.55 -17.08
CA MET A 1 15.36 -4.58 -16.43
C MET A 1 14.89 -5.24 -15.14
N ALA A 2 14.54 -4.46 -14.13
CA ALA A 2 13.92 -5.04 -12.93
C ALA A 2 12.45 -5.28 -13.25
N ASN A 3 11.87 -6.40 -12.84
CA ASN A 3 10.44 -6.57 -12.86
C ASN A 3 9.80 -5.50 -11.98
N THR A 4 8.66 -5.00 -12.41
CA THR A 4 7.87 -4.04 -11.66
C THR A 4 6.83 -4.79 -10.85
N MET A 5 6.79 -4.50 -9.56
CA MET A 5 5.71 -4.90 -8.67
C MET A 5 4.72 -3.74 -8.58
N THR A 6 3.47 -3.96 -8.92
CA THR A 6 2.40 -2.99 -8.73
C THR A 6 1.57 -3.37 -7.51
N THR A 7 1.34 -2.42 -6.62
CA THR A 7 0.52 -2.61 -5.42
C THR A 7 -0.64 -1.63 -5.44
N TYR A 8 -1.85 -2.15 -5.35
CA TYR A 8 -3.09 -1.38 -5.24
C TYR A 8 -3.53 -1.39 -3.79
N ALA A 9 -3.29 -0.30 -3.09
CA ALA A 9 -3.62 -0.16 -1.67
C ALA A 9 -4.82 0.77 -1.47
N LYS A 10 -5.68 0.40 -0.55
CA LYS A 10 -6.79 1.23 -0.06
C LYS A 10 -6.58 1.50 1.42
N ILE A 11 -6.59 2.79 1.82
CA ILE A 11 -6.58 3.20 3.22
C ILE A 11 -8.01 3.59 3.59
N VAL A 12 -8.57 3.01 4.64
CA VAL A 12 -9.97 3.18 5.03
C VAL A 12 -10.11 3.62 6.49
N ASN A 13 -11.35 3.94 6.87
CA ASN A 13 -11.73 4.46 8.18
C ASN A 13 -11.17 5.86 8.49
N LEU A 14 -10.95 6.66 7.44
CA LEU A 14 -10.48 8.03 7.58
C LEU A 14 -11.62 8.94 8.07
N ASN A 15 -11.32 9.79 9.04
CA ASN A 15 -12.11 10.97 9.39
C ASN A 15 -11.48 12.24 8.78
N GLU A 16 -12.08 13.42 8.96
CA GLU A 16 -11.58 14.68 8.37
C GLU A 16 -10.14 15.00 8.80
N GLU A 17 -9.76 14.73 10.05
CA GLU A 17 -8.41 15.00 10.57
C GLU A 17 -7.38 14.07 9.94
N THR A 18 -7.66 12.75 9.93
CA THR A 18 -6.77 11.74 9.38
C THR A 18 -6.68 11.83 7.86
N PHE A 19 -7.77 12.17 7.18
CA PHE A 19 -7.74 12.49 5.76
C PHE A 19 -6.87 13.72 5.46
N GLY A 20 -6.97 14.77 6.29
CA GLY A 20 -6.08 15.93 6.19
C GLY A 20 -4.60 15.55 6.32
N LYS A 21 -4.29 14.60 7.24
CA LYS A 21 -2.93 14.05 7.38
C LYS A 21 -2.49 13.25 6.16
N VAL A 22 -3.37 12.44 5.59
CA VAL A 22 -3.08 11.73 4.32
C VAL A 22 -2.73 12.72 3.21
N LYS A 23 -3.52 13.77 3.02
CA LYS A 23 -3.22 14.82 2.00
C LYS A 23 -1.91 15.55 2.28
N GLU A 24 -1.56 15.78 3.55
CA GLU A 24 -0.28 16.39 3.92
C GLU A 24 0.90 15.51 3.50
N ILE A 25 0.86 14.21 3.80
CA ILE A 25 1.97 13.30 3.53
C ILE A 25 2.06 12.88 2.05
N PHE A 26 0.94 12.83 1.32
CA PHE A 26 0.86 12.45 -0.10
C PHE A 26 0.74 13.67 -1.04
N GLU A 27 1.47 14.73 -0.76
CA GLU A 27 1.49 15.92 -1.62
C GLU A 27 1.99 15.58 -3.03
N THR A 28 1.18 15.89 -4.04
CA THR A 28 1.49 15.64 -5.45
C THR A 28 2.41 16.71 -6.05
N GLU A 29 3.11 16.39 -7.14
CA GLU A 29 4.11 17.29 -7.79
C GLU A 29 3.51 18.50 -8.50
N GLY A 30 2.18 18.63 -8.62
CA GLY A 30 1.51 19.75 -9.27
C GLY A 30 -0.01 19.65 -9.26
N GLU A 31 -0.69 20.76 -9.60
CA GLU A 31 -2.14 20.90 -9.50
C GLU A 31 -2.97 19.84 -10.27
N ASN A 32 -2.39 19.11 -11.22
CA ASN A 32 -3.07 18.08 -12.00
C ASN A 32 -2.26 16.78 -12.10
N SER A 33 -1.31 16.56 -11.18
CA SER A 33 -0.51 15.35 -11.12
C SER A 33 -1.08 14.41 -10.05
N SER A 34 -1.15 13.12 -10.36
CA SER A 34 -1.37 12.06 -9.37
C SER A 34 -0.04 11.58 -8.76
N GLU A 35 1.09 11.93 -9.34
CA GLU A 35 2.41 11.49 -8.89
C GLU A 35 2.86 12.29 -7.66
N VAL A 36 3.22 11.54 -6.60
CA VAL A 36 3.68 12.10 -5.33
C VAL A 36 5.16 12.45 -5.42
N ASN A 37 5.52 13.63 -4.89
CA ASN A 37 6.93 13.98 -4.71
C ASN A 37 7.56 13.11 -3.61
N VAL A 38 8.25 12.06 -4.02
CA VAL A 38 8.78 11.01 -3.12
C VAL A 38 9.76 11.60 -2.09
N VAL A 39 10.57 12.59 -2.43
CA VAL A 39 11.52 13.23 -1.50
C VAL A 39 10.78 13.96 -0.39
N ASN A 40 9.82 14.82 -0.75
CA ASN A 40 9.01 15.54 0.23
C ASN A 40 8.16 14.58 1.06
N HIS A 41 7.59 13.57 0.43
CA HIS A 41 6.78 12.55 1.08
C HIS A 41 7.58 11.80 2.16
N PHE A 42 8.78 11.31 1.83
CA PHE A 42 9.62 10.60 2.79
C PHE A 42 10.11 11.50 3.93
N ASN A 43 10.44 12.75 3.64
CA ASN A 43 10.78 13.70 4.68
C ASN A 43 9.64 13.89 5.69
N LYS A 44 8.39 13.91 5.23
CA LYS A 44 7.20 14.01 6.09
C LYS A 44 6.90 12.70 6.83
N LEU A 45 7.00 11.57 6.14
CA LEU A 45 6.65 10.25 6.69
C LEU A 45 7.67 9.71 7.68
N PHE A 46 8.97 9.87 7.37
CA PHE A 46 10.07 9.30 8.15
C PHE A 46 10.84 10.33 8.97
N GLY A 47 10.49 11.63 8.87
CA GLY A 47 11.21 12.71 9.55
C GLY A 47 12.64 12.90 9.05
N THR A 48 12.91 12.59 7.78
CA THR A 48 14.21 12.76 7.13
C THR A 48 14.39 14.17 6.58
N GLU A 49 15.60 14.50 6.12
CA GLU A 49 15.95 15.78 5.48
C GLU A 49 16.61 15.52 4.11
N PHE A 50 16.04 14.62 3.31
CA PHE A 50 16.53 14.32 1.97
C PHE A 50 16.34 15.48 1.02
N ASN A 51 17.25 15.58 0.05
CA ASN A 51 17.18 16.54 -1.06
C ASN A 51 17.84 15.93 -2.32
N ASP A 52 17.66 16.61 -3.46
CA ASP A 52 18.12 16.11 -4.75
C ASP A 52 19.63 16.28 -4.99
N THR A 53 20.39 16.85 -4.06
CA THR A 53 21.79 17.21 -4.26
C THR A 53 22.78 16.54 -3.32
N ASP A 54 22.70 16.86 -2.04
CA ASP A 54 23.76 16.52 -1.07
C ASP A 54 23.36 15.42 -0.10
N ASN A 55 22.07 15.20 0.11
CA ASN A 55 21.51 14.21 1.03
C ASN A 55 20.43 13.39 0.31
N TYR A 56 20.88 12.51 -0.57
CA TYR A 56 20.00 11.66 -1.37
C TYR A 56 19.73 10.33 -0.65
N MET A 57 18.55 9.76 -0.89
CA MET A 57 18.18 8.43 -0.39
C MET A 57 19.14 7.37 -0.89
N SER A 58 19.88 6.73 0.02
CA SER A 58 20.77 5.63 -0.35
C SER A 58 19.95 4.38 -0.69
N ARG A 59 20.54 3.48 -1.48
CA ARG A 59 19.93 2.19 -1.77
C ARG A 59 19.68 1.37 -0.48
N GLU A 60 20.63 1.40 0.46
CA GLU A 60 20.50 0.71 1.73
C GLU A 60 19.32 1.24 2.54
N TRP A 61 19.14 2.57 2.60
CA TRP A 61 17.98 3.19 3.24
C TRP A 61 16.66 2.78 2.58
N MET A 62 16.62 2.75 1.24
CA MET A 62 15.44 2.32 0.49
C MET A 62 15.10 0.85 0.75
N ASP A 63 16.09 -0.04 0.73
CA ASP A 63 15.88 -1.46 1.01
C ASP A 63 15.38 -1.67 2.46
N GLU A 64 15.86 -0.90 3.45
CA GLU A 64 15.48 -1.03 4.87
C GLU A 64 14.11 -0.40 5.20
N ASN A 65 13.72 0.69 4.56
CA ASN A 65 12.53 1.47 4.97
C ASN A 65 11.37 1.35 3.98
N ILE A 66 11.63 0.91 2.75
CA ILE A 66 10.63 0.77 1.69
C ILE A 66 10.47 -0.71 1.31
N GLY A 67 11.49 -1.54 1.55
CA GLY A 67 11.54 -2.92 1.08
C GLY A 67 11.89 -3.04 -0.41
N SER A 68 12.25 -1.93 -1.07
CA SER A 68 12.57 -1.89 -2.49
C SER A 68 13.59 -0.81 -2.82
N LYS A 69 14.33 -1.01 -3.92
CA LYS A 69 15.36 -0.05 -4.35
C LYS A 69 14.83 1.25 -4.97
N TRP A 70 13.57 1.28 -5.39
CA TRP A 70 12.86 2.47 -5.87
C TRP A 70 11.36 2.29 -5.68
N ILE A 71 10.64 3.39 -5.57
CA ILE A 71 9.18 3.43 -5.50
C ILE A 71 8.67 4.61 -6.31
N ARG A 72 7.54 4.41 -6.98
CA ARG A 72 6.68 5.45 -7.52
C ARG A 72 5.34 5.37 -6.82
N ILE A 73 4.78 6.50 -6.47
CA ILE A 73 3.53 6.60 -5.70
C ILE A 73 2.56 7.46 -6.48
N GLU A 74 1.39 6.92 -6.76
CA GLU A 74 0.27 7.69 -7.30
C GLU A 74 -0.82 7.83 -6.25
N PHE A 75 -1.25 9.06 -6.04
CA PHE A 75 -2.33 9.44 -5.14
C PHE A 75 -3.28 10.40 -5.84
N GLY A 76 -4.57 10.10 -5.88
CA GLY A 76 -5.57 10.99 -6.45
C GLY A 76 -5.82 12.21 -5.55
N ASP A 77 -5.81 13.43 -6.11
CA ASP A 77 -6.31 14.59 -5.37
C ASP A 77 -7.84 14.51 -5.31
N VAL A 78 -8.35 14.05 -4.18
CA VAL A 78 -9.77 13.81 -3.94
C VAL A 78 -10.31 14.77 -2.87
N GLU A 79 -11.59 15.10 -2.95
CA GLU A 79 -12.31 15.69 -1.84
C GLU A 79 -12.41 14.69 -0.70
N TYR A 80 -12.76 15.15 0.52
CA TYR A 80 -12.86 14.28 1.69
C TYR A 80 -13.73 13.05 1.40
N THR A 81 -13.16 11.90 1.70
CA THR A 81 -13.79 10.58 1.66
C THR A 81 -13.23 9.74 2.81
N PRO A 82 -14.01 8.79 3.39
CA PRO A 82 -13.53 7.91 4.44
C PRO A 82 -12.51 6.87 3.94
N GLU A 83 -12.22 6.84 2.66
CA GLU A 83 -11.26 5.93 2.03
C GLU A 83 -10.48 6.63 0.91
N VAL A 84 -9.23 6.22 0.70
CA VAL A 84 -8.38 6.68 -0.40
C VAL A 84 -7.66 5.51 -1.05
N ASP A 85 -7.44 5.62 -2.35
CA ASP A 85 -6.71 4.64 -3.14
C ASP A 85 -5.28 5.15 -3.41
N LEU A 86 -4.32 4.23 -3.34
CA LEU A 86 -2.91 4.43 -3.70
C LEU A 86 -2.50 3.40 -4.73
N VAL A 87 -1.71 3.80 -5.71
CA VAL A 87 -1.00 2.88 -6.59
C VAL A 87 0.49 3.05 -6.36
N LEU A 88 1.16 1.95 -6.04
CA LEU A 88 2.59 1.91 -5.76
C LEU A 88 3.27 1.01 -6.80
N GLU A 89 4.29 1.53 -7.46
CA GLU A 89 5.16 0.73 -8.33
C GLU A 89 6.55 0.63 -7.69
N THR A 90 7.07 -0.59 -7.58
CA THR A 90 8.37 -0.86 -6.95
C THR A 90 9.18 -1.86 -7.76
N ALA A 91 10.47 -2.02 -7.41
CA ALA A 91 11.32 -3.04 -8.00
C ALA A 91 11.22 -4.36 -7.25
N TRP A 92 10.67 -5.39 -7.87
CA TRP A 92 10.63 -6.81 -7.45
C TRP A 92 9.82 -7.16 -6.21
N ASN A 93 9.70 -6.27 -5.22
CA ASN A 93 9.09 -6.60 -3.94
C ASN A 93 7.86 -5.74 -3.66
N VAL A 94 6.89 -6.29 -2.95
CA VAL A 94 5.81 -5.53 -2.32
C VAL A 94 6.43 -4.58 -1.29
N PRO A 95 6.08 -3.28 -1.26
CA PRO A 95 6.67 -2.32 -0.33
C PRO A 95 6.02 -2.42 1.07
N THR A 96 6.16 -3.56 1.73
CA THR A 96 5.51 -3.89 2.99
C THR A 96 5.89 -2.94 4.12
N GLU A 97 7.18 -2.69 4.31
CA GLU A 97 7.73 -1.79 5.32
C GLU A 97 7.21 -0.35 5.15
N TYR A 98 7.08 0.08 3.89
CA TYR A 98 6.53 1.38 3.56
C TYR A 98 5.04 1.49 3.93
N ILE A 99 4.22 0.49 3.53
CA ILE A 99 2.78 0.50 3.81
C ILE A 99 2.54 0.43 5.33
N GLN A 100 3.26 -0.42 6.05
CA GLN A 100 3.24 -0.48 7.51
C GLN A 100 3.57 0.87 8.14
N LYS A 101 4.60 1.57 7.64
CA LYS A 101 4.98 2.90 8.14
C LYS A 101 3.90 3.95 7.92
N VAL A 102 3.22 3.94 6.77
CA VAL A 102 2.07 4.82 6.52
C VAL A 102 0.96 4.56 7.54
N VAL A 103 0.61 3.29 7.74
CA VAL A 103 -0.43 2.89 8.69
C VAL A 103 -0.04 3.25 10.14
N GLU A 104 1.20 3.03 10.56
CA GLU A 104 1.70 3.42 11.88
C GLU A 104 1.49 4.92 12.15
N VAL A 105 1.93 5.78 11.21
CA VAL A 105 1.80 7.24 11.37
C VAL A 105 0.34 7.68 11.44
N LEU A 106 -0.55 7.05 10.69
CA LEU A 106 -1.98 7.34 10.74
C LEU A 106 -2.63 6.79 12.01
N ASN A 107 -2.19 5.63 12.50
CA ASN A 107 -2.66 5.01 13.74
C ASN A 107 -2.25 5.76 15.02
N GLU A 108 -1.26 6.65 14.94
CA GLU A 108 -1.01 7.62 16.02
C GLU A 108 -2.21 8.57 16.26
N LEU A 109 -3.02 8.82 15.22
CA LEU A 109 -4.21 9.66 15.27
C LEU A 109 -5.48 8.84 15.48
N ASP A 110 -5.63 7.70 14.78
CA ASP A 110 -6.81 6.83 14.91
C ASP A 110 -6.42 5.37 14.64
N LYS A 111 -6.49 4.53 15.69
CA LYS A 111 -6.16 3.09 15.63
C LYS A 111 -7.10 2.23 14.76
N ASN A 112 -8.20 2.81 14.30
CA ASN A 112 -9.12 2.09 13.41
C ASN A 112 -8.72 2.18 11.93
N ILE A 113 -7.69 2.98 11.59
CA ILE A 113 -7.22 3.09 10.22
C ILE A 113 -6.50 1.80 9.82
N VAL A 114 -6.82 1.33 8.63
CA VAL A 114 -6.24 0.12 8.04
C VAL A 114 -5.93 0.37 6.56
N ALA A 115 -4.84 -0.20 6.08
CA ALA A 115 -4.54 -0.33 4.67
C ALA A 115 -4.68 -1.79 4.25
N TYR A 116 -5.38 -2.03 3.16
CA TYR A 116 -5.48 -3.37 2.56
C TYR A 116 -5.48 -3.25 1.03
N GLY A 117 -5.16 -4.34 0.36
CA GLY A 117 -5.10 -4.29 -1.09
C GLY A 117 -4.54 -5.54 -1.72
N THR A 118 -4.15 -5.39 -2.97
CA THR A 118 -3.55 -6.46 -3.77
C THR A 118 -2.20 -6.02 -4.33
N TYR A 119 -1.38 -6.98 -4.70
CA TYR A 119 -0.13 -6.76 -5.42
C TYR A 119 0.03 -7.76 -6.56
N GLU A 120 0.71 -7.32 -7.60
CA GLU A 120 1.03 -8.16 -8.76
C GLU A 120 2.40 -7.80 -9.35
N ASP A 121 3.20 -8.81 -9.65
CA ASP A 121 4.40 -8.66 -10.49
C ASP A 121 4.00 -8.54 -11.97
N GLU A 122 4.80 -7.85 -12.78
CA GLU A 122 4.53 -7.68 -14.22
C GLU A 122 4.42 -9.01 -14.99
N GLY A 123 4.90 -10.11 -14.39
CA GLY A 123 4.78 -11.48 -14.90
C GLY A 123 3.69 -12.30 -14.21
N TYR A 124 2.87 -11.70 -13.34
CA TYR A 124 1.85 -12.38 -12.52
C TYR A 124 2.39 -13.49 -11.60
N SER A 125 3.64 -13.37 -11.16
CA SER A 125 4.23 -14.29 -10.18
C SER A 125 5.36 -13.61 -9.41
N PRO A 126 5.12 -13.15 -8.16
CA PRO A 126 3.91 -13.37 -7.36
C PRO A 126 2.76 -12.41 -7.66
N VAL A 127 1.56 -12.82 -7.28
CA VAL A 127 0.37 -11.98 -7.05
C VAL A 127 -0.19 -12.34 -5.68
N GLY A 128 -0.87 -11.40 -5.00
CA GLY A 128 -1.42 -11.68 -3.68
C GLY A 128 -2.16 -10.49 -3.08
N ALA A 129 -2.49 -10.61 -1.81
CA ALA A 129 -3.23 -9.60 -1.05
C ALA A 129 -2.59 -9.36 0.32
N PHE A 130 -2.92 -8.22 0.92
CA PHE A 130 -2.42 -7.82 2.24
C PHE A 130 -3.44 -7.01 3.02
N VAL A 131 -3.26 -6.98 4.35
CA VAL A 131 -3.92 -6.07 5.27
C VAL A 131 -2.95 -5.65 6.37
N TYR A 132 -2.90 -4.34 6.66
CA TYR A 132 -2.09 -3.74 7.72
C TYR A 132 -2.96 -2.81 8.57
N GLY A 133 -3.01 -3.06 9.87
CA GLY A 133 -3.75 -2.26 10.84
C GLY A 133 -2.97 -2.07 12.13
N TYR A 134 -3.61 -1.52 13.16
CA TYR A 134 -3.00 -1.35 14.47
C TYR A 134 -2.69 -2.71 15.10
N ASP A 135 -1.39 -3.00 15.34
CA ASP A 135 -0.89 -4.29 15.86
C ASP A 135 -1.42 -5.51 15.07
N TYR A 136 -1.62 -5.36 13.76
CA TYR A 136 -2.06 -6.42 12.88
C TYR A 136 -1.43 -6.27 11.50
N ASP A 137 -0.84 -7.35 11.01
CA ASP A 137 -0.35 -7.46 9.65
C ASP A 137 -0.61 -8.88 9.11
N ASP A 138 -1.05 -8.95 7.86
CA ASP A 138 -1.18 -10.19 7.14
C ASP A 138 -0.91 -9.95 5.64
N ILE A 139 -0.20 -10.86 5.02
CA ILE A 139 0.10 -10.85 3.58
C ILE A 139 0.12 -12.28 3.07
N GLU A 140 -0.58 -12.54 1.99
CA GLU A 140 -0.74 -13.87 1.44
C GLU A 140 -0.59 -13.86 -0.09
N ASP A 141 0.25 -14.76 -0.61
CA ASP A 141 0.35 -14.99 -2.05
C ASP A 141 -0.89 -15.76 -2.53
N TYR A 142 -1.39 -15.36 -3.71
CA TYR A 142 -2.43 -16.12 -4.40
C TYR A 142 -1.75 -17.22 -5.24
N ASP A 143 -1.88 -18.44 -4.78
CA ASP A 143 -1.20 -19.61 -5.32
C ASP A 143 -1.78 -20.08 -6.67
N ASP A 144 -0.97 -20.89 -7.40
CA ASP A 144 -1.37 -21.59 -8.62
C ASP A 144 -1.71 -20.72 -9.85
N VAL A 145 -1.12 -19.53 -9.96
CA VAL A 145 -1.26 -18.70 -11.16
C VAL A 145 -0.39 -19.24 -12.31
N ASP A 146 -1.03 -19.62 -13.40
CA ASP A 146 -0.37 -19.94 -14.67
C ASP A 146 -0.12 -18.63 -15.44
N SER A 147 1.08 -18.06 -15.24
CA SER A 147 1.46 -16.77 -15.83
C SER A 147 1.38 -16.75 -17.35
N ASP A 148 1.71 -17.87 -18.03
CA ASP A 148 1.61 -17.96 -19.48
C ASP A 148 0.15 -17.89 -19.92
N ARG A 149 -0.73 -18.55 -19.19
CA ARG A 149 -2.17 -18.57 -19.49
C ARG A 149 -2.86 -17.23 -19.25
N VAL A 150 -2.41 -16.44 -18.26
CA VAL A 150 -2.96 -15.08 -18.01
C VAL A 150 -2.85 -14.20 -19.25
N TRP A 151 -1.76 -14.33 -20.03
CA TRP A 151 -1.53 -13.54 -21.25
C TRP A 151 -2.31 -14.02 -22.47
N GLU A 152 -2.80 -15.26 -22.47
CA GLU A 152 -3.39 -15.91 -23.63
C GLU A 152 -4.91 -16.12 -23.50
N ASP A 153 -5.47 -16.03 -22.30
CA ASP A 153 -6.84 -16.43 -21.96
C ASP A 153 -7.51 -15.37 -21.06
N ASP A 154 -8.30 -14.48 -21.68
CA ASP A 154 -8.99 -13.39 -20.98
C ASP A 154 -9.95 -13.91 -19.89
N ASP A 155 -10.59 -15.06 -20.09
CA ASP A 155 -11.51 -15.66 -19.11
C ASP A 155 -10.70 -16.15 -17.88
N TYR A 156 -9.54 -16.75 -18.11
CA TYR A 156 -8.64 -17.15 -17.00
C TYR A 156 -8.07 -15.95 -16.25
N MET A 157 -7.69 -14.89 -16.95
CA MET A 157 -7.25 -13.64 -16.32
C MET A 157 -8.34 -13.06 -15.42
N GLN A 158 -9.58 -13.04 -15.87
CA GLN A 158 -10.70 -12.58 -15.07
C GLN A 158 -10.94 -13.48 -13.85
N GLU A 159 -10.89 -14.81 -14.00
CA GLU A 159 -11.03 -15.77 -12.90
C GLU A 159 -9.91 -15.58 -11.85
N MET A 160 -8.67 -15.33 -12.28
CA MET A 160 -7.56 -15.02 -11.39
C MET A 160 -7.81 -13.75 -10.58
N TYR A 161 -8.26 -12.66 -11.23
CA TYR A 161 -8.56 -11.41 -10.52
C TYR A 161 -9.74 -11.55 -9.57
N ASP A 162 -10.77 -12.29 -9.94
CA ASP A 162 -11.91 -12.56 -9.06
C ASP A 162 -11.43 -13.30 -7.80
N GLY A 163 -10.60 -14.33 -7.94
CA GLY A 163 -10.01 -15.06 -6.81
C GLY A 163 -9.06 -14.20 -5.96
N LEU A 164 -8.27 -13.33 -6.59
CA LEU A 164 -7.39 -12.38 -5.89
C LEU A 164 -8.18 -11.37 -5.05
N TYR A 165 -9.31 -10.89 -5.56
CA TYR A 165 -10.19 -10.00 -4.80
C TYR A 165 -10.93 -10.73 -3.67
N GLU A 166 -11.32 -11.99 -3.85
CA GLU A 166 -11.86 -12.83 -2.78
C GLU A 166 -10.82 -13.04 -1.66
N LEU A 167 -9.55 -13.29 -2.00
CA LEU A 167 -8.46 -13.38 -1.03
C LEU A 167 -8.30 -12.08 -0.23
N ARG A 168 -8.22 -10.94 -0.92
CA ARG A 168 -8.14 -9.60 -0.30
C ARG A 168 -9.29 -9.37 0.70
N ASP A 169 -10.50 -9.66 0.28
CA ASP A 169 -11.69 -9.44 1.09
C ASP A 169 -11.72 -10.39 2.31
N SER A 170 -11.25 -11.64 2.15
CA SER A 170 -11.10 -12.60 3.25
C SER A 170 -10.07 -12.14 4.29
N LEU A 171 -8.93 -11.61 3.87
CA LEU A 171 -7.93 -11.05 4.79
C LEU A 171 -8.49 -9.84 5.56
N TYR A 172 -9.23 -8.98 4.87
CA TYR A 172 -9.87 -7.84 5.53
C TYR A 172 -10.97 -8.24 6.51
N GLU A 173 -11.78 -9.25 6.19
CA GLU A 173 -12.77 -9.82 7.12
C GLU A 173 -12.10 -10.43 8.35
N SER A 174 -11.01 -11.17 8.19
CA SER A 174 -10.22 -11.72 9.29
C SER A 174 -9.68 -10.62 10.22
N TYR A 175 -9.20 -9.51 9.64
CA TYR A 175 -8.81 -8.32 10.42
C TYR A 175 -9.99 -7.77 11.25
N LEU A 176 -11.18 -7.63 10.65
CA LEU A 176 -12.36 -7.12 11.35
C LEU A 176 -12.78 -8.01 12.53
N GLU A 177 -12.70 -9.33 12.38
CA GLU A 177 -12.96 -10.29 13.47
C GLU A 177 -12.00 -10.08 14.66
N VAL A 178 -10.70 -9.91 14.39
CA VAL A 178 -9.70 -9.64 15.44
C VAL A 178 -9.97 -8.31 16.15
N ILE A 179 -10.39 -7.27 15.43
CA ILE A 179 -10.74 -5.99 16.04
C ILE A 179 -12.00 -6.08 16.91
N GLU A 180 -12.99 -6.85 16.50
CA GLU A 180 -14.18 -7.09 17.30
C GLU A 180 -13.86 -7.87 18.61
N GLU A 181 -13.02 -8.90 18.53
CA GLU A 181 -12.57 -9.65 19.71
C GLU A 181 -11.82 -8.74 20.70
N ARG A 182 -10.92 -7.90 20.25
CA ARG A 182 -10.18 -6.94 21.08
C ARG A 182 -11.11 -5.96 21.81
N LYS A 183 -12.15 -5.47 21.16
CA LYS A 183 -13.13 -4.57 21.78
C LYS A 183 -13.91 -5.24 22.90
N LEU A 184 -14.21 -6.56 22.76
CA LEU A 184 -14.90 -7.34 23.78
C LEU A 184 -14.00 -7.64 24.98
N GLU A 185 -12.69 -7.70 24.82
CA GLU A 185 -11.74 -7.93 25.93
C GLU A 185 -11.48 -6.66 26.75
N GLU A 186 -11.69 -5.48 26.18
CA GLU A 186 -11.51 -4.18 26.85
C GLU A 186 -12.75 -3.71 27.66
N GLU A 187 -13.92 -4.36 27.48
CA GLU A 187 -15.17 -4.11 28.25
C GLU A 187 -15.27 -4.95 29.53
#